data_cffdbe159b3935a46b4c338652709b48
#
_entry.id   cffdbe159b3935a46b4c338652709b48
#
_cell.length_a   1.000
_cell.length_b   1.000
_cell.length_c   1.000
_cell.angle_alpha   90.00
_cell.angle_beta   90.00
_cell.angle_gamma   90.00
#
_symmetry.space_group_name_H-M   'P 1'
#
loop_
_entity.id
_entity.type
_entity.pdbx_description
1 polymer ?
#
loop_
_entity_poly.entity_id
_entity_poly.type
_entity_poly.pdbx_seq_one_letter_code
_entity_poly.pdbx_strand_id
1 'polypeptide(L)'
;KERLEALAGTEGLTDIEFFDSLSSDKAECVQHWMGQDDFFFCHWYAESEEAIFEALDQTGSNDRIVTAAYETPRFISKNVLSGKPVINPFSN
;
A
#
# COMPACT_ATOMS: atom_id res chain seq x y z
N LYS A 1 2.14 18.42 -6.84
CA LYS A 1 0.92 19.15 -6.57
C LYS A 1 -0.29 18.25 -6.55
N GLU A 2 -0.44 17.42 -7.59
CA GLU A 2 -1.52 16.47 -7.66
C GLU A 2 -1.46 15.45 -6.52
N ARG A 3 -0.25 15.04 -6.15
CA ARG A 3 -0.04 14.15 -5.02
C ARG A 3 -0.57 14.78 -3.73
N LEU A 4 -0.29 16.06 -3.52
CA LEU A 4 -0.78 16.74 -2.32
C LEU A 4 -2.30 16.82 -2.32
N GLU A 5 -2.91 17.05 -3.46
CA GLU A 5 -4.36 17.07 -3.59
C GLU A 5 -4.95 15.68 -3.32
N ALA A 6 -4.31 14.64 -3.86
CA ALA A 6 -4.76 13.27 -3.66
C ALA A 6 -4.71 12.85 -2.20
N LEU A 7 -3.75 13.38 -1.45
CA LEU A 7 -3.54 13.04 -0.03
C LEU A 7 -4.15 14.06 0.93
N ALA A 8 -4.78 15.12 0.42
CA ALA A 8 -5.32 16.20 1.26
C ALA A 8 -6.32 15.68 2.30
N GLY A 9 -7.10 14.67 1.94
CA GLY A 9 -8.09 14.08 2.85
C GLY A 9 -7.48 13.28 3.99
N THR A 10 -6.18 12.99 3.94
CA THR A 10 -5.50 12.22 4.98
C THR A 10 -4.70 13.11 5.93
N GLU A 11 -4.59 14.40 5.67
CA GLU A 11 -3.87 15.31 6.55
C GLU A 11 -4.59 15.42 7.90
N GLY A 12 -3.81 15.42 8.96
CA GLY A 12 -4.36 15.48 10.31
C GLY A 12 -4.74 14.13 10.88
N LEU A 13 -4.73 13.06 10.09
CA LEU A 13 -4.94 11.72 10.61
C LEU A 13 -3.69 11.23 11.34
N THR A 14 -3.89 10.41 12.35
CA THR A 14 -2.78 9.66 12.93
C THR A 14 -2.35 8.58 11.93
N ASP A 15 -1.18 8.00 12.15
CA ASP A 15 -0.73 6.90 11.29
C ASP A 15 -1.69 5.70 11.36
N ILE A 16 -2.24 5.42 12.53
CA ILE A 16 -3.24 4.36 12.70
C ILE A 16 -4.47 4.65 11.85
N GLU A 17 -5.00 5.86 11.95
CA GLU A 17 -6.18 6.26 11.19
C GLU A 17 -5.91 6.25 9.68
N PHE A 18 -4.70 6.63 9.28
CA PHE A 18 -4.30 6.62 7.89
C PHE A 18 -4.39 5.21 7.29
N PHE A 19 -3.77 4.23 7.96
CA PHE A 19 -3.79 2.85 7.46
C PHE A 19 -5.18 2.23 7.55
N ASP A 20 -5.94 2.52 8.59
CA ASP A 20 -7.30 2.02 8.71
C ASP A 20 -8.19 2.52 7.57
N SER A 21 -8.02 3.77 7.16
CA SER A 21 -8.83 4.34 6.08
C SER A 21 -8.59 3.69 4.74
N LEU A 22 -7.42 3.08 4.57
CA LEU A 22 -7.01 2.43 3.32
C LEU A 22 -7.18 0.92 3.34
N SER A 23 -7.76 0.37 4.39
CA SER A 23 -7.84 -1.09 4.55
C SER A 23 -9.28 -1.59 4.51
N SER A 24 -9.44 -2.84 4.09
CA SER A 24 -10.71 -3.55 4.07
C SER A 24 -10.47 -4.98 4.56
N ASP A 25 -11.53 -5.80 4.59
CA ASP A 25 -11.41 -7.21 4.98
C ASP A 25 -10.50 -8.00 4.04
N LYS A 26 -10.35 -7.54 2.79
CA LYS A 26 -9.64 -8.26 1.74
C LYS A 26 -8.32 -7.66 1.36
N ALA A 27 -8.03 -6.45 1.83
CA ALA A 27 -6.80 -5.76 1.48
C ALA A 27 -6.39 -4.84 2.63
N GLU A 28 -5.11 -4.86 2.95
CA GLU A 28 -4.56 -4.07 4.04
C GLU A 28 -3.30 -3.37 3.56
N CYS A 29 -3.29 -2.05 3.65
CA CYS A 29 -2.09 -1.27 3.39
C CYS A 29 -1.21 -1.35 4.64
N VAL A 30 0.02 -1.79 4.47
CA VAL A 30 0.91 -2.02 5.62
C VAL A 30 2.13 -1.12 5.63
N GLN A 31 2.47 -0.52 4.49
CA GLN A 31 3.60 0.41 4.43
C GLN A 31 3.31 1.46 3.37
N HIS A 32 3.80 2.66 3.61
CA HIS A 32 3.61 3.78 2.69
C HIS A 32 4.90 4.59 2.64
N TRP A 33 5.32 4.93 1.44
CA TRP A 33 6.47 5.82 1.21
C TRP A 33 6.02 6.96 0.31
N MET A 34 6.32 8.19 0.72
CA MET A 34 6.08 9.35 -0.12
C MET A 34 7.40 9.75 -0.78
N GLY A 35 7.40 9.77 -2.12
CA GLY A 35 8.54 10.23 -2.88
C GLY A 35 8.38 11.69 -3.27
N GLN A 36 9.18 12.12 -4.24
CA GLN A 36 9.09 13.44 -4.83
C GLN A 36 8.27 13.36 -6.11
N ASP A 37 7.89 14.53 -6.65
CA ASP A 37 7.28 14.65 -7.98
C ASP A 37 6.00 13.83 -8.17
N ASP A 38 5.10 13.91 -7.21
CA ASP A 38 3.78 13.25 -7.29
C ASP A 38 3.84 11.73 -7.29
N PHE A 39 4.91 11.19 -6.73
CA PHE A 39 5.10 9.74 -6.64
C PHE A 39 5.02 9.27 -5.20
N PHE A 40 4.33 8.14 -4.99
CA PHE A 40 4.40 7.45 -3.72
C PHE A 40 4.20 5.94 -3.94
N PHE A 41 4.60 5.15 -2.95
CA PHE A 41 4.50 3.71 -3.00
C PHE A 41 3.78 3.20 -1.76
N CYS A 42 3.03 2.14 -1.93
CA CYS A 42 2.40 1.44 -0.81
C CYS A 42 2.65 -0.05 -0.93
N HIS A 43 2.82 -0.70 0.21
CA HIS A 43 2.91 -2.14 0.28
C HIS A 43 1.60 -2.66 0.87
N TRP A 44 1.00 -3.64 0.23
CA TRP A 44 -0.30 -4.18 0.60
C TRP A 44 -0.24 -5.68 0.79
N TYR A 45 -1.02 -6.17 1.73
CA TYR A 45 -1.40 -7.57 1.81
C TYR A 45 -2.84 -7.65 1.32
N ALA A 46 -3.10 -8.43 0.29
CA ALA A 46 -4.42 -8.47 -0.32
C ALA A 46 -4.72 -9.83 -0.93
N GLU A 47 -6.00 -10.17 -0.99
CA GLU A 47 -6.43 -11.39 -1.66
C GLU A 47 -6.22 -11.31 -3.16
N SER A 48 -6.32 -10.10 -3.73
CA SER A 48 -6.20 -9.87 -5.17
C SER A 48 -5.88 -8.40 -5.43
N GLU A 49 -5.48 -8.11 -6.66
CA GLU A 49 -5.31 -6.74 -7.11
C GLU A 49 -6.61 -5.96 -7.00
N GLU A 50 -7.72 -6.60 -7.36
CA GLU A 50 -9.04 -5.97 -7.30
C GLU A 50 -9.40 -5.53 -5.88
N ALA A 51 -9.02 -6.32 -4.88
CA ALA A 51 -9.29 -5.98 -3.50
C ALA A 51 -8.59 -4.68 -3.09
N ILE A 52 -7.40 -4.43 -3.64
CA ILE A 52 -6.67 -3.17 -3.38
C ILE A 52 -7.45 -2.00 -3.97
N PHE A 53 -7.90 -2.12 -5.21
CA PHE A 53 -8.66 -1.06 -5.86
C PHE A 53 -9.99 -0.78 -5.15
N GLU A 54 -10.65 -1.83 -4.66
CA GLU A 54 -11.87 -1.66 -3.87
C GLU A 54 -11.60 -0.90 -2.56
N ALA A 55 -10.50 -1.22 -1.89
CA ALA A 55 -10.12 -0.52 -0.67
C ALA A 55 -9.82 0.96 -0.96
N LEU A 56 -9.16 1.25 -2.06
CA LEU A 56 -8.88 2.63 -2.46
C LEU A 56 -10.15 3.39 -2.83
N ASP A 57 -11.15 2.71 -3.38
CA ASP A 57 -12.42 3.34 -3.71
C ASP A 57 -13.16 3.87 -2.48
N GLN A 58 -12.97 3.25 -1.34
CA GLN A 58 -13.60 3.69 -0.08
C GLN A 58 -13.25 5.14 0.27
N THR A 59 -12.07 5.58 -0.15
CA THR A 59 -11.60 6.94 0.14
C THR A 59 -11.71 7.87 -1.06
N GLY A 60 -12.20 7.37 -2.20
CA GLY A 60 -12.23 8.13 -3.45
C GLY A 60 -10.86 8.29 -4.09
N SER A 61 -9.86 7.56 -3.64
CA SER A 61 -8.49 7.70 -4.13
C SER A 61 -8.35 7.38 -5.61
N ASN A 62 -9.13 6.42 -6.13
CA ASN A 62 -9.06 6.03 -7.53
C ASN A 62 -9.46 7.16 -8.48
N ASP A 63 -10.21 8.13 -8.00
CA ASP A 63 -10.59 9.29 -8.81
C ASP A 63 -9.49 10.35 -8.89
N ARG A 64 -8.50 10.26 -8.02
CA ARG A 64 -7.46 11.28 -7.87
C ARG A 64 -6.07 10.83 -8.28
N ILE A 65 -5.81 9.52 -8.22
CA ILE A 65 -4.50 8.96 -8.48
C ILE A 65 -4.60 7.81 -9.45
N VAL A 66 -3.52 7.61 -10.22
CA VAL A 66 -3.37 6.46 -11.10
C VAL A 66 -2.53 5.44 -10.34
N THR A 67 -3.08 4.24 -10.17
CA THR A 67 -2.43 3.19 -9.41
C THR A 67 -2.08 2.02 -10.32
N ALA A 68 -0.86 1.52 -10.18
CA ALA A 68 -0.44 0.25 -10.78
C ALA A 68 -0.04 -0.69 -9.64
N ALA A 69 -0.53 -1.92 -9.70
CA ALA A 69 -0.24 -2.90 -8.68
C ALA A 69 0.67 -4.00 -9.25
N TYR A 70 1.67 -4.37 -8.47
CA TYR A 70 2.61 -5.42 -8.84
C TYR A 70 2.71 -6.42 -7.70
N GLU A 71 2.54 -7.69 -8.02
CA GLU A 71 2.70 -8.74 -7.03
C GLU A 71 4.16 -8.85 -6.63
N THR A 72 4.41 -8.92 -5.32
CA THR A 72 5.75 -9.08 -4.77
C THR A 72 5.76 -10.38 -3.97
N PRO A 73 6.08 -11.51 -4.61
CA PRO A 73 5.95 -12.82 -3.96
C PRO A 73 6.95 -13.06 -2.81
N ARG A 74 7.96 -12.21 -2.72
CA ARG A 74 8.89 -12.26 -1.57
C ARG A 74 9.13 -10.86 -1.06
N PHE A 75 8.93 -10.67 0.24
CA PHE A 75 9.25 -9.43 0.93
C PHE A 75 10.12 -9.74 2.13
N ILE A 76 11.23 -9.04 2.23
CA ILE A 76 12.16 -9.19 3.37
C ILE A 76 12.50 -7.78 3.84
N SER A 77 12.44 -7.57 5.15
CA SER A 77 12.82 -6.30 5.75
C SER A 77 13.86 -6.52 6.83
N LYS A 78 14.92 -5.74 6.79
CA LYS A 78 15.92 -5.77 7.85
C LYS A 78 15.34 -5.34 9.18
N ASN A 79 14.24 -4.60 9.15
CA ASN A 79 13.56 -4.13 10.36
C ASN A 79 12.74 -5.21 11.05
N VAL A 80 12.44 -6.29 10.34
CA VAL A 80 11.68 -7.42 10.88
C VAL A 80 12.36 -8.70 10.42
N LEU A 81 13.26 -9.21 11.24
CA LEU A 81 14.06 -10.37 10.90
C LEU A 81 13.50 -11.62 11.60
N SER A 82 13.42 -12.72 10.85
CA SER A 82 12.89 -13.99 11.37
C SER A 82 13.97 -15.01 11.66
N GLY A 83 15.17 -14.82 11.12
CA GLY A 83 16.24 -15.82 11.21
C GLY A 83 16.04 -17.03 10.31
N LYS A 84 14.98 -17.06 9.52
CA LYS A 84 14.69 -18.15 8.59
C LYS A 84 15.45 -17.96 7.28
N PRO A 85 15.75 -19.07 6.57
CA PRO A 85 16.42 -18.97 5.28
C PRO A 85 15.62 -18.15 4.27
N VAL A 86 16.34 -17.40 3.44
CA VAL A 86 15.72 -16.70 2.32
C VAL A 86 15.34 -17.72 1.26
N ILE A 87 14.10 -17.63 0.77
CA ILE A 87 13.56 -18.59 -0.20
C ILE A 87 13.25 -17.86 -1.50
N ASN A 88 13.60 -18.52 -2.61
CA ASN A 88 13.17 -18.04 -3.92
C ASN A 88 11.76 -18.56 -4.18
N PRO A 89 10.73 -17.70 -4.26
CA PRO A 89 9.34 -18.15 -4.43
C PRO A 89 9.05 -18.81 -5.77
N PHE A 90 9.98 -18.69 -6.73
CA PHE A 90 9.85 -19.32 -8.04
C PHE A 90 10.63 -20.63 -8.15
N SER A 91 11.28 -21.02 -7.07
CA SER A 91 12.04 -22.27 -6.99
C SER A 91 11.14 -23.41 -6.52
N ASN A 92 11.22 -24.54 -7.18
CA ASN A 92 10.46 -25.74 -6.75
C ASN A 92 11.27 -26.58 -5.77
#